data_77a4d8723fc43f6585ad36513340af47
#
_entry.id   77a4d8723fc43f6585ad36513340af47
#
_cell.length_a   1.000
_cell.length_b   1.000
_cell.length_c   1.000
_cell.angle_alpha   90.00
_cell.angle_beta   90.00
_cell.angle_gamma   90.00
#
_symmetry.space_group_name_H-M   'P 1'
#
loop_
_entity.id
_entity.type
_entity.pdbx_description
1 polymer ?
#
loop_
_entity_poly.entity_id
_entity_poly.type
_entity_poly.pdbx_seq_one_letter_code
_entity_poly.pdbx_strand_id
1 'polypeptide(L)'
;MKKSFAALAALAAALTVISTIAHAAGLTALEQRWIAGMTPVLQHARTSGMPVDVVVQPQDAPEAAPLALGFKDGRCKFVLSLRGNPEGEAATQRLPAGLEDSALELMAAHELGHCRRYLEGAWFHLPAGFSATPVPDGLSPDLQRAYLSMKSVRREEGYGDLVALGWTAQRHPDQYAVLHGWLMQERSRDLLPGSHHDTLAWLKLARDAKALGSAASMFEAAAPLWAQALDSDE
;
A
#
# COMPACT_ATOMS: atom_id res chain seq x y z
N MET A 1 39.40 16.81 -73.73
CA MET A 1 38.09 17.08 -73.13
C MET A 1 37.27 15.80 -73.09
N LYS A 2 37.21 15.11 -71.94
CA LYS A 2 36.26 14.01 -71.68
C LYS A 2 35.91 14.08 -70.19
N LYS A 3 34.66 14.42 -69.91
CA LYS A 3 34.11 14.50 -68.59
C LYS A 3 33.60 13.11 -68.20
N SER A 4 34.14 12.56 -67.10
CA SER A 4 33.63 11.32 -66.50
C SER A 4 32.70 11.67 -65.37
N PHE A 5 31.45 11.22 -65.46
CA PHE A 5 30.45 11.28 -64.41
C PHE A 5 30.57 10.04 -63.55
N ALA A 6 30.92 10.22 -62.28
CA ALA A 6 30.87 9.16 -61.32
C ALA A 6 29.45 9.17 -60.67
N ALA A 7 28.75 8.06 -60.84
CA ALA A 7 27.45 7.84 -60.22
C ALA A 7 27.64 7.36 -58.80
N LEU A 8 27.18 8.14 -57.78
CA LEU A 8 27.06 7.71 -56.41
C LEU A 8 25.77 6.87 -56.26
N ALA A 9 25.94 5.59 -55.97
CA ALA A 9 24.84 4.73 -55.58
C ALA A 9 24.61 4.91 -54.06
N ALA A 10 23.50 5.55 -53.67
CA ALA A 10 23.07 5.65 -52.27
C ALA A 10 22.36 4.35 -51.86
N LEU A 11 22.99 3.60 -50.98
CA LEU A 11 22.40 2.41 -50.35
C LEU A 11 21.49 2.86 -49.21
N ALA A 12 20.17 2.86 -49.43
CA ALA A 12 19.20 3.11 -48.39
C ALA A 12 19.01 1.84 -47.56
N ALA A 13 19.64 1.79 -46.37
CA ALA A 13 19.37 0.76 -45.39
C ALA A 13 18.02 1.05 -44.72
N ALA A 14 16.99 0.29 -45.09
CA ALA A 14 15.69 0.31 -44.39
C ALA A 14 15.85 -0.37 -43.01
N LEU A 15 15.96 0.42 -41.95
CA LEU A 15 15.80 -0.08 -40.58
C LEU A 15 14.33 -0.42 -40.37
N THR A 16 13.98 -1.69 -40.47
CA THR A 16 12.72 -2.21 -39.97
C THR A 16 12.74 -2.19 -38.46
N VAL A 17 12.14 -1.16 -37.85
CA VAL A 17 11.84 -1.12 -36.42
C VAL A 17 10.73 -2.15 -36.20
N ILE A 18 11.11 -3.33 -35.71
CA ILE A 18 10.15 -4.31 -35.22
C ILE A 18 9.63 -3.74 -33.89
N SER A 19 8.53 -3.01 -33.94
CA SER A 19 7.72 -2.67 -32.78
C SER A 19 7.17 -3.96 -32.23
N THR A 20 7.80 -4.51 -31.19
CA THR A 20 7.17 -5.54 -30.36
C THR A 20 5.99 -4.89 -29.66
N ILE A 21 4.80 -5.05 -30.23
CA ILE A 21 3.55 -4.76 -29.55
C ILE A 21 3.48 -5.79 -28.41
N ALA A 22 3.92 -5.40 -27.21
CA ALA A 22 3.58 -6.11 -26.01
C ALA A 22 2.05 -6.07 -25.94
N HIS A 23 1.39 -7.17 -26.25
CA HIS A 23 -0.02 -7.34 -25.97
C HIS A 23 -0.15 -7.21 -24.45
N ALA A 24 -0.66 -6.07 -23.98
CA ALA A 24 -1.11 -5.96 -22.60
C ALA A 24 -2.19 -7.02 -22.42
N ALA A 25 -1.84 -8.14 -21.79
CA ALA A 25 -2.82 -9.16 -21.46
C ALA A 25 -3.94 -8.47 -20.68
N GLY A 26 -5.19 -8.63 -21.11
CA GLY A 26 -6.34 -8.05 -20.43
C GLY A 26 -6.34 -8.41 -18.95
N LEU A 27 -7.04 -7.64 -18.14
CA LEU A 27 -7.19 -7.92 -16.71
C LEU A 27 -7.88 -9.27 -16.49
N THR A 28 -7.39 -10.07 -15.57
CA THR A 28 -8.08 -11.29 -15.12
C THR A 28 -9.35 -10.94 -14.36
N ALA A 29 -10.27 -11.89 -14.19
CA ALA A 29 -11.49 -11.68 -13.39
C ALA A 29 -11.15 -11.30 -11.93
N LEU A 30 -10.07 -11.86 -11.37
CA LEU A 30 -9.60 -11.54 -10.03
C LEU A 30 -9.10 -10.09 -9.94
N GLU A 31 -8.26 -9.67 -10.89
CA GLU A 31 -7.75 -8.30 -10.97
C GLU A 31 -8.90 -7.29 -11.13
N GLN A 32 -9.89 -7.60 -11.98
CA GLN A 32 -11.08 -6.75 -12.16
C GLN A 32 -11.89 -6.62 -10.87
N ARG A 33 -12.09 -7.73 -10.14
CA ARG A 33 -12.81 -7.74 -8.86
C ARG A 33 -12.12 -6.88 -7.81
N TRP A 34 -10.80 -7.01 -7.66
CA TRP A 34 -10.04 -6.21 -6.71
C TRP A 34 -10.07 -4.72 -7.06
N ILE A 35 -9.87 -4.37 -8.33
CA ILE A 35 -9.96 -2.97 -8.79
C ILE A 35 -11.36 -2.40 -8.53
N ALA A 36 -12.42 -3.18 -8.81
CA ALA A 36 -13.79 -2.74 -8.54
C ALA A 36 -14.03 -2.45 -7.05
N GLY A 37 -13.61 -3.37 -6.16
CA GLY A 37 -13.73 -3.18 -4.71
C GLY A 37 -12.93 -2.00 -4.17
N MET A 38 -11.74 -1.72 -4.74
CA MET A 38 -10.92 -0.56 -4.35
C MET A 38 -11.42 0.78 -4.92
N THR A 39 -12.30 0.76 -5.92
CA THR A 39 -12.71 1.96 -6.67
C THR A 39 -13.23 3.10 -5.80
N PRO A 40 -14.05 2.90 -4.74
CA PRO A 40 -14.54 3.99 -3.90
C PRO A 40 -13.40 4.78 -3.24
N VAL A 41 -12.37 4.09 -2.74
CA VAL A 41 -11.18 4.69 -2.12
C VAL A 41 -10.34 5.45 -3.14
N LEU A 42 -10.12 4.85 -4.32
CA LEU A 42 -9.37 5.50 -5.40
C LEU A 42 -10.07 6.76 -5.92
N GLN A 43 -11.41 6.76 -5.98
CA GLN A 43 -12.20 7.94 -6.33
C GLN A 43 -12.08 9.03 -5.26
N HIS A 44 -12.19 8.65 -3.97
CA HIS A 44 -11.97 9.57 -2.86
C HIS A 44 -10.58 10.21 -2.92
N ALA A 45 -9.53 9.42 -3.13
CA ALA A 45 -8.17 9.93 -3.28
C ALA A 45 -8.06 10.98 -4.39
N ARG A 46 -8.60 10.69 -5.57
CA ARG A 46 -8.57 11.61 -6.72
C ARG A 46 -9.36 12.90 -6.47
N THR A 47 -10.55 12.80 -5.88
CA THR A 47 -11.37 13.98 -5.55
C THR A 47 -10.75 14.83 -4.46
N SER A 48 -9.93 14.23 -3.58
CA SER A 48 -9.12 14.92 -2.57
C SER A 48 -7.78 15.45 -3.11
N GLY A 49 -7.54 15.35 -4.41
CA GLY A 49 -6.32 15.86 -5.05
C GLY A 49 -5.08 15.00 -4.83
N MET A 50 -5.22 13.79 -4.32
CA MET A 50 -4.08 12.88 -4.15
C MET A 50 -3.71 12.23 -5.49
N PRO A 51 -2.43 12.28 -5.91
CA PRO A 51 -1.98 11.75 -7.19
C PRO A 51 -1.82 10.23 -7.11
N VAL A 52 -2.88 9.48 -7.43
CA VAL A 52 -2.91 8.01 -7.36
C VAL A 52 -3.06 7.38 -8.74
N ASP A 53 -2.29 6.32 -8.98
CA ASP A 53 -2.36 5.45 -10.15
C ASP A 53 -2.54 4.00 -9.69
N VAL A 54 -3.14 3.16 -10.54
CA VAL A 54 -3.21 1.72 -10.35
C VAL A 54 -2.25 1.05 -11.34
N VAL A 55 -1.39 0.20 -10.83
CA VAL A 55 -0.44 -0.60 -11.62
C VAL A 55 -0.80 -2.07 -11.42
N VAL A 56 -1.08 -2.77 -12.50
CA VAL A 56 -1.31 -4.22 -12.47
C VAL A 56 -0.11 -4.90 -13.11
N GLN A 57 0.52 -5.77 -12.37
CA GLN A 57 1.71 -6.50 -12.82
C GLN A 57 1.63 -7.97 -12.41
N PRO A 58 2.29 -8.88 -13.15
CA PRO A 58 2.51 -10.24 -12.67
C PRO A 58 3.35 -10.22 -11.39
N GLN A 59 3.17 -11.22 -10.56
CA GLN A 59 4.08 -11.43 -9.44
C GLN A 59 5.48 -11.79 -9.97
N ASP A 60 6.49 -11.07 -9.50
CA ASP A 60 7.89 -11.27 -9.85
C ASP A 60 8.73 -11.79 -8.67
N ALA A 61 8.17 -11.80 -7.46
CA ALA A 61 8.80 -12.33 -6.27
C ALA A 61 7.83 -13.26 -5.50
N PRO A 62 8.30 -14.40 -4.96
CA PRO A 62 7.45 -15.41 -4.30
C PRO A 62 6.62 -14.87 -3.12
N GLU A 63 7.11 -13.81 -2.47
CA GLU A 63 6.50 -13.21 -1.27
C GLU A 63 5.91 -11.83 -1.55
N ALA A 64 5.70 -11.46 -2.82
CA ALA A 64 5.10 -10.17 -3.15
C ALA A 64 3.69 -10.07 -2.58
N ALA A 65 3.39 -8.99 -1.87
CA ALA A 65 2.05 -8.71 -1.40
C ALA A 65 1.07 -8.59 -2.59
N PRO A 66 -0.16 -9.09 -2.46
CA PRO A 66 -1.19 -8.96 -3.50
C PRO A 66 -1.53 -7.52 -3.86
N LEU A 67 -1.49 -6.64 -2.86
CA LEU A 67 -1.65 -5.19 -2.96
C LEU A 67 -0.53 -4.54 -2.16
N ALA A 68 0.10 -3.53 -2.73
CA ALA A 68 1.15 -2.74 -2.09
C ALA A 68 1.15 -1.31 -2.62
N LEU A 69 1.72 -0.38 -1.85
CA LEU A 69 1.94 0.97 -2.31
C LEU A 69 3.39 1.17 -2.78
N GLY A 70 3.54 1.66 -4.00
CA GLY A 70 4.77 2.27 -4.48
C GLY A 70 4.66 3.79 -4.51
N PHE A 71 5.78 4.50 -4.42
CA PHE A 71 5.83 5.94 -4.60
C PHE A 71 6.92 6.31 -5.59
N LYS A 72 6.53 6.96 -6.69
CA LYS A 72 7.47 7.34 -7.74
C LYS A 72 7.01 8.63 -8.43
N ASP A 73 7.94 9.53 -8.67
CA ASP A 73 7.73 10.79 -9.38
C ASP A 73 6.60 11.63 -8.75
N GLY A 74 6.55 11.68 -7.40
CA GLY A 74 5.54 12.40 -6.64
C GLY A 74 4.13 11.78 -6.69
N ARG A 75 3.99 10.54 -7.14
CA ARG A 75 2.72 9.85 -7.32
C ARG A 75 2.69 8.51 -6.60
N CYS A 76 1.57 8.22 -5.98
CA CYS A 76 1.30 6.93 -5.35
C CYS A 76 0.87 5.90 -6.39
N LYS A 77 1.44 4.71 -6.33
CA LYS A 77 1.14 3.57 -7.19
C LYS A 77 0.52 2.46 -6.36
N PHE A 78 -0.76 2.21 -6.55
CA PHE A 78 -1.43 1.02 -6.01
C PHE A 78 -1.03 -0.16 -6.90
N VAL A 79 -0.13 -1.00 -6.42
CA VAL A 79 0.44 -2.10 -7.19
C VAL A 79 -0.34 -3.38 -6.89
N LEU A 80 -1.02 -3.90 -7.89
CA LEU A 80 -1.71 -5.19 -7.84
C LEU A 80 -0.81 -6.26 -8.46
N SER A 81 -0.42 -7.25 -7.65
CA SER A 81 0.39 -8.40 -8.04
C SER A 81 -0.38 -9.70 -7.81
N LEU A 82 -1.51 -9.88 -8.51
CA LEU A 82 -2.41 -11.03 -8.31
C LEU A 82 -2.12 -12.19 -9.27
N ARG A 83 -1.67 -11.87 -10.49
CA ARG A 83 -1.45 -12.89 -11.53
C ARG A 83 -0.26 -13.76 -11.19
N GLY A 84 -0.50 -15.06 -11.02
CA GLY A 84 0.53 -16.02 -10.61
C GLY A 84 0.94 -15.91 -9.14
N ASN A 85 0.18 -15.15 -8.33
CA ASN A 85 0.41 -14.97 -6.91
C ASN A 85 -0.54 -15.84 -6.08
N PRO A 86 -0.05 -16.95 -5.47
CA PRO A 86 -0.87 -17.79 -4.61
C PRO A 86 -1.45 -17.04 -3.41
N GLU A 87 -0.71 -16.05 -2.87
CA GLU A 87 -1.21 -15.23 -1.76
C GLU A 87 -2.38 -14.34 -2.19
N GLY A 88 -2.45 -13.92 -3.46
CA GLY A 88 -3.59 -13.17 -4.00
C GLY A 88 -4.89 -13.97 -3.96
N GLU A 89 -4.83 -15.26 -4.32
CA GLU A 89 -5.97 -16.16 -4.21
C GLU A 89 -6.30 -16.45 -2.74
N ALA A 90 -5.30 -16.76 -1.92
CA ALA A 90 -5.49 -17.02 -0.50
C ALA A 90 -6.07 -15.81 0.24
N ALA A 91 -5.57 -14.59 0.01
CA ALA A 91 -6.11 -13.36 0.57
C ALA A 91 -7.58 -13.15 0.16
N THR A 92 -7.91 -13.41 -1.11
CA THR A 92 -9.29 -13.31 -1.60
C THR A 92 -10.24 -14.29 -0.89
N GLN A 93 -9.78 -15.52 -0.62
CA GLN A 93 -10.57 -16.53 0.11
C GLN A 93 -10.78 -16.17 1.59
N ARG A 94 -9.90 -15.35 2.16
CA ARG A 94 -9.99 -14.90 3.56
C ARG A 94 -10.83 -13.64 3.74
N LEU A 95 -11.28 -13.00 2.66
CA LEU A 95 -12.19 -11.86 2.77
C LEU A 95 -13.47 -12.27 3.53
N PRO A 96 -14.01 -11.41 4.39
CA PRO A 96 -15.20 -11.76 5.18
C PRO A 96 -16.41 -11.91 4.27
N ALA A 97 -17.09 -13.06 4.39
CA ALA A 97 -18.20 -13.41 3.53
C ALA A 97 -19.33 -12.36 3.60
N GLY A 98 -19.75 -11.87 2.43
CA GLY A 98 -20.77 -10.82 2.29
C GLY A 98 -20.27 -9.40 2.58
N LEU A 99 -18.98 -9.22 2.90
CA LEU A 99 -18.33 -7.92 3.12
C LEU A 99 -17.04 -7.77 2.28
N GLU A 100 -16.92 -8.57 1.23
CA GLU A 100 -15.68 -8.65 0.44
C GLU A 100 -15.30 -7.29 -0.15
N ASP A 101 -16.27 -6.55 -0.68
CA ASP A 101 -16.02 -5.23 -1.27
C ASP A 101 -15.57 -4.22 -0.20
N SER A 102 -16.24 -4.21 0.97
CA SER A 102 -15.85 -3.33 2.08
C SER A 102 -14.47 -3.69 2.65
N ALA A 103 -14.08 -4.97 2.62
CA ALA A 103 -12.73 -5.39 3.01
C ALA A 103 -11.69 -4.96 1.97
N LEU A 104 -12.00 -4.99 0.66
CA LEU A 104 -11.13 -4.45 -0.38
C LEU A 104 -10.99 -2.92 -0.29
N GLU A 105 -12.08 -2.21 0.09
CA GLU A 105 -12.00 -0.79 0.41
C GLU A 105 -11.10 -0.54 1.63
N LEU A 106 -11.22 -1.34 2.70
CA LEU A 106 -10.36 -1.26 3.88
C LEU A 106 -8.89 -1.43 3.50
N MET A 107 -8.55 -2.45 2.71
CA MET A 107 -7.18 -2.67 2.23
C MET A 107 -6.67 -1.49 1.39
N ALA A 108 -7.50 -0.97 0.48
CA ALA A 108 -7.12 0.19 -0.32
C ALA A 108 -6.94 1.47 0.52
N ALA A 109 -7.74 1.66 1.57
CA ALA A 109 -7.60 2.79 2.48
C ALA A 109 -6.33 2.69 3.33
N HIS A 110 -5.88 1.48 3.68
CA HIS A 110 -4.57 1.24 4.29
C HIS A 110 -3.45 1.77 3.39
N GLU A 111 -3.43 1.36 2.12
CA GLU A 111 -2.44 1.85 1.16
C GLU A 111 -2.53 3.37 0.95
N LEU A 112 -3.74 3.93 1.04
CA LEU A 112 -3.91 5.38 0.95
C LEU A 112 -3.33 6.11 2.17
N GLY A 113 -3.30 5.47 3.34
CA GLY A 113 -2.57 5.92 4.52
C GLY A 113 -1.08 6.10 4.22
N HIS A 114 -0.44 5.08 3.64
CA HIS A 114 0.95 5.16 3.21
C HIS A 114 1.17 6.26 2.15
N CYS A 115 0.26 6.37 1.19
CA CYS A 115 0.29 7.43 0.19
C CYS A 115 0.33 8.81 0.84
N ARG A 116 -0.53 9.07 1.83
CA ARG A 116 -0.57 10.32 2.59
C ARG A 116 0.78 10.63 3.22
N ARG A 117 1.39 9.64 3.88
CA ARG A 117 2.70 9.78 4.53
C ARG A 117 3.82 10.08 3.54
N TYR A 118 3.83 9.45 2.36
CA TYR A 118 4.80 9.79 1.32
C TYR A 118 4.63 11.22 0.79
N LEU A 119 3.39 11.64 0.55
CA LEU A 119 3.10 13.00 0.06
C LEU A 119 3.48 14.09 1.07
N GLU A 120 3.38 13.80 2.36
CA GLU A 120 3.84 14.68 3.44
C GLU A 120 5.37 14.67 3.62
N GLY A 121 6.10 13.79 2.93
CA GLY A 121 7.55 13.61 3.10
C GLY A 121 7.93 13.04 4.47
N ALA A 122 6.98 12.40 5.15
CA ALA A 122 7.09 11.98 6.54
C ALA A 122 7.35 10.48 6.73
N TRP A 123 7.47 9.70 5.64
CA TRP A 123 7.80 8.29 5.72
C TRP A 123 9.13 8.06 6.44
N PHE A 124 9.14 7.13 7.40
CA PHE A 124 10.30 6.83 8.26
C PHE A 124 10.72 7.94 9.24
N HIS A 125 9.98 9.03 9.35
CA HIS A 125 10.25 10.07 10.34
C HIS A 125 9.21 10.05 11.45
N LEU A 126 9.67 10.15 12.70
CA LEU A 126 8.77 10.35 13.83
C LEU A 126 8.17 11.76 13.75
N PRO A 127 6.88 11.94 14.05
CA PRO A 127 6.30 13.25 14.24
C PRO A 127 7.02 14.04 15.33
N ALA A 128 6.97 15.37 15.25
CA ALA A 128 7.52 16.22 16.30
C ALA A 128 6.84 15.90 17.64
N GLY A 129 7.63 15.69 18.69
CA GLY A 129 7.14 15.37 20.03
C GLY A 129 7.19 13.88 20.40
N PHE A 130 7.57 13.01 19.49
CA PHE A 130 7.78 11.59 19.77
C PHE A 130 9.24 11.26 20.01
N SER A 131 9.51 10.35 20.93
CA SER A 131 10.86 9.85 21.20
C SER A 131 11.27 8.81 20.15
N ALA A 132 12.57 8.73 19.88
CA ALA A 132 13.11 7.63 19.11
C ALA A 132 13.26 6.41 20.01
N THR A 133 12.86 5.24 19.53
CA THR A 133 13.10 3.96 20.24
C THR A 133 14.61 3.74 20.39
N PRO A 134 15.12 3.44 21.59
CA PRO A 134 16.52 3.09 21.78
C PRO A 134 16.90 1.86 20.95
N VAL A 135 18.07 1.91 20.36
CA VAL A 135 18.64 0.75 19.68
C VAL A 135 19.20 -0.20 20.74
N PRO A 136 18.88 -1.50 20.70
CA PRO A 136 19.46 -2.47 21.62
C PRO A 136 20.99 -2.48 21.54
N ASP A 137 21.65 -2.58 22.71
CA ASP A 137 23.10 -2.68 22.81
C ASP A 137 23.63 -3.95 22.12
N GLY A 138 24.86 -3.86 21.62
CA GLY A 138 25.59 -5.01 21.08
C GLY A 138 25.21 -5.42 19.65
N LEU A 139 24.32 -4.70 18.97
CA LEU A 139 24.01 -4.95 17.57
C LEU A 139 25.12 -4.43 16.65
N SER A 140 25.44 -5.20 15.59
CA SER A 140 26.28 -4.68 14.49
C SER A 140 25.61 -3.50 13.79
N PRO A 141 26.37 -2.63 13.09
CA PRO A 141 25.77 -1.50 12.35
C PRO A 141 24.68 -1.91 11.34
N ASP A 142 24.82 -3.07 10.70
CA ASP A 142 23.84 -3.58 9.75
C ASP A 142 22.54 -4.00 10.46
N LEU A 143 22.66 -4.70 11.59
CA LEU A 143 21.53 -5.09 12.41
C LEU A 143 20.83 -3.88 13.05
N GLN A 144 21.57 -2.85 13.45
CA GLN A 144 20.99 -1.59 13.94
C GLN A 144 20.14 -0.94 12.85
N ARG A 145 20.64 -0.83 11.62
CA ARG A 145 19.90 -0.27 10.49
C ARG A 145 18.63 -1.10 10.19
N ALA A 146 18.75 -2.42 10.17
CA ALA A 146 17.61 -3.32 9.93
C ALA A 146 16.56 -3.17 11.04
N TYR A 147 16.97 -3.10 12.30
CA TYR A 147 16.08 -2.87 13.45
C TYR A 147 15.33 -1.54 13.34
N LEU A 148 16.04 -0.44 13.09
CA LEU A 148 15.41 0.88 12.94
C LEU A 148 14.47 0.94 11.74
N SER A 149 14.85 0.32 10.62
CA SER A 149 13.99 0.23 9.44
C SER A 149 12.70 -0.53 9.75
N MET A 150 12.80 -1.69 10.38
CA MET A 150 11.65 -2.50 10.77
C MET A 150 10.72 -1.73 11.73
N LYS A 151 11.24 -1.05 12.73
CA LYS A 151 10.46 -0.22 13.67
C LYS A 151 9.75 0.92 12.94
N SER A 152 10.43 1.58 12.01
CA SER A 152 9.85 2.66 11.21
C SER A 152 8.72 2.16 10.31
N VAL A 153 8.91 1.03 9.63
CA VAL A 153 7.86 0.40 8.80
C VAL A 153 6.67 0.00 9.65
N ARG A 154 6.89 -0.66 10.80
CA ARG A 154 5.82 -1.06 11.73
C ARG A 154 4.94 0.12 12.15
N ARG A 155 5.53 1.28 12.42
CA ARG A 155 4.78 2.50 12.77
C ARG A 155 3.90 2.98 11.62
N GLU A 156 4.42 2.97 10.40
CA GLU A 156 3.67 3.35 9.21
C GLU A 156 2.57 2.33 8.89
N GLU A 157 2.79 1.04 9.10
CA GLU A 157 1.76 0.00 9.02
C GLU A 157 0.62 0.26 10.02
N GLY A 158 0.97 0.60 11.27
CA GLY A 158 -0.03 0.99 12.28
C GLY A 158 -0.84 2.22 11.86
N TYR A 159 -0.22 3.20 11.21
CA TYR A 159 -0.93 4.34 10.65
C TYR A 159 -1.87 3.91 9.52
N GLY A 160 -1.39 3.09 8.59
CA GLY A 160 -2.19 2.55 7.49
C GLY A 160 -3.43 1.81 7.99
N ASP A 161 -3.28 0.95 8.98
CA ASP A 161 -4.39 0.20 9.59
C ASP A 161 -5.42 1.13 10.25
N LEU A 162 -4.97 2.18 10.96
CA LEU A 162 -5.88 3.16 11.56
C LEU A 162 -6.60 4.01 10.50
N VAL A 163 -5.95 4.37 9.41
CA VAL A 163 -6.59 5.06 8.27
C VAL A 163 -7.65 4.16 7.64
N ALA A 164 -7.36 2.88 7.45
CA ALA A 164 -8.31 1.88 6.97
C ALA A 164 -9.55 1.77 7.86
N LEU A 165 -9.36 1.72 9.18
CA LEU A 165 -10.45 1.72 10.14
C LEU A 165 -11.21 3.05 10.19
N GLY A 166 -10.51 4.19 10.00
CA GLY A 166 -11.13 5.50 9.84
C GLY A 166 -12.06 5.58 8.62
N TRP A 167 -11.62 5.05 7.49
CA TRP A 167 -12.47 4.87 6.30
C TRP A 167 -13.70 4.02 6.61
N THR A 168 -13.47 2.85 7.21
CA THR A 168 -14.54 1.92 7.56
C THR A 168 -15.57 2.55 8.49
N ALA A 169 -15.14 3.26 9.52
CA ALA A 169 -16.05 3.94 10.46
C ALA A 169 -16.93 5.00 9.77
N GLN A 170 -16.38 5.71 8.78
CA GLN A 170 -17.11 6.74 8.05
C GLN A 170 -18.03 6.19 6.96
N ARG A 171 -17.65 5.10 6.29
CA ARG A 171 -18.35 4.59 5.10
C ARG A 171 -19.22 3.38 5.39
N HIS A 172 -18.82 2.55 6.34
CA HIS A 172 -19.46 1.27 6.66
C HIS A 172 -19.62 1.10 8.19
N PRO A 173 -20.24 2.06 8.91
CA PRO A 173 -20.29 2.04 10.38
C PRO A 173 -20.94 0.77 10.92
N ASP A 174 -21.98 0.25 10.23
CA ASP A 174 -22.68 -0.98 10.63
C ASP A 174 -21.84 -2.25 10.45
N GLN A 175 -20.80 -2.20 9.64
CA GLN A 175 -19.89 -3.31 9.34
C GLN A 175 -18.57 -3.22 10.15
N TYR A 176 -18.37 -2.11 10.85
CA TYR A 176 -17.10 -1.79 11.49
C TYR A 176 -16.59 -2.92 12.40
N ALA A 177 -17.42 -3.44 13.28
CA ALA A 177 -17.01 -4.46 14.24
C ALA A 177 -16.54 -5.75 13.56
N VAL A 178 -17.17 -6.15 12.46
CA VAL A 178 -16.80 -7.34 11.68
C VAL A 178 -15.48 -7.11 10.95
N LEU A 179 -15.33 -5.97 10.27
CA LEU A 179 -14.14 -5.62 9.50
C LEU A 179 -12.92 -5.38 10.43
N HIS A 180 -13.12 -4.74 11.59
CA HIS A 180 -12.08 -4.64 12.61
C HIS A 180 -11.64 -6.03 13.11
N GLY A 181 -12.59 -6.92 13.42
CA GLY A 181 -12.29 -8.29 13.85
C GLY A 181 -11.53 -9.08 12.79
N TRP A 182 -11.91 -8.94 11.53
CA TRP A 182 -11.20 -9.53 10.40
C TRP A 182 -9.76 -9.01 10.28
N LEU A 183 -9.56 -7.68 10.34
CA LEU A 183 -8.22 -7.09 10.28
C LEU A 183 -7.34 -7.55 11.45
N MET A 184 -7.90 -7.62 12.67
CA MET A 184 -7.22 -8.19 13.84
C MET A 184 -6.78 -9.64 13.58
N GLN A 185 -7.62 -10.44 12.94
CA GLN A 185 -7.30 -11.83 12.60
C GLN A 185 -6.18 -11.89 11.54
N GLU A 186 -6.25 -11.08 10.49
CA GLU A 186 -5.21 -11.04 9.45
C GLU A 186 -3.85 -10.60 10.06
N ARG A 187 -3.82 -9.59 10.91
CA ARG A 187 -2.59 -9.13 11.59
C ARG A 187 -2.07 -10.12 12.66
N SER A 188 -2.92 -11.01 13.16
CA SER A 188 -2.51 -12.07 14.11
C SER A 188 -2.02 -13.34 13.41
N ARG A 189 -2.21 -13.46 12.09
CA ARG A 189 -1.79 -14.63 11.32
C ARG A 189 -0.27 -14.66 11.22
N ASP A 190 0.32 -15.76 11.63
CA ASP A 190 1.76 -15.99 11.56
C ASP A 190 2.59 -14.82 12.14
N LEU A 191 2.02 -14.13 13.13
CA LEU A 191 2.58 -12.92 13.71
C LEU A 191 3.93 -13.20 14.37
N LEU A 192 4.95 -12.55 13.88
CA LEU A 192 6.23 -12.44 14.55
C LEU A 192 6.23 -11.15 15.38
N PRO A 193 6.30 -11.24 16.73
CA PRO A 193 6.27 -10.05 17.60
C PRO A 193 7.34 -9.02 17.23
N GLY A 194 6.94 -7.75 17.12
CA GLY A 194 7.81 -6.65 16.73
C GLY A 194 8.13 -6.56 15.24
N SER A 195 7.61 -7.48 14.40
CA SER A 195 7.72 -7.36 12.94
C SER A 195 6.92 -6.16 12.40
N HIS A 196 7.18 -5.80 11.15
CA HIS A 196 6.51 -4.66 10.52
C HIS A 196 4.97 -4.78 10.49
N HIS A 197 4.41 -5.98 10.42
CA HIS A 197 2.95 -6.21 10.47
C HIS A 197 2.39 -6.41 11.89
N ASP A 198 3.20 -6.31 12.95
CA ASP A 198 2.72 -6.33 14.32
C ASP A 198 2.12 -4.97 14.72
N THR A 199 0.89 -4.75 14.25
CA THR A 199 0.13 -3.50 14.47
C THR A 199 -0.97 -3.64 15.50
N LEU A 200 -1.02 -4.76 16.23
CA LEU A 200 -2.09 -5.09 17.18
C LEU A 200 -2.28 -4.04 18.27
N ALA A 201 -1.22 -3.30 18.64
CA ALA A 201 -1.31 -2.22 19.63
C ALA A 201 -2.28 -1.12 19.14
N TRP A 202 -2.13 -0.69 17.88
CA TRP A 202 -3.01 0.33 17.29
C TRP A 202 -4.42 -0.18 17.06
N LEU A 203 -4.58 -1.41 16.58
CA LEU A 203 -5.89 -2.01 16.34
C LEU A 203 -6.70 -2.15 17.66
N LYS A 204 -6.06 -2.48 18.77
CA LYS A 204 -6.72 -2.55 20.09
C LYS A 204 -7.29 -1.21 20.52
N LEU A 205 -6.60 -0.09 20.24
CA LEU A 205 -7.08 1.26 20.53
C LEU A 205 -8.31 1.62 19.70
N ALA A 206 -8.37 1.13 18.46
CA ALA A 206 -9.48 1.37 17.53
C ALA A 206 -10.59 0.29 17.61
N ARG A 207 -10.69 -0.47 18.70
CA ARG A 207 -11.71 -1.52 18.84
C ARG A 207 -13.15 -1.01 18.69
N ASP A 208 -13.43 0.19 19.19
CA ASP A 208 -14.71 0.87 19.02
C ASP A 208 -14.53 2.00 17.98
N ALA A 209 -15.41 2.04 16.98
CA ALA A 209 -15.42 3.11 15.97
C ALA A 209 -15.43 4.52 16.59
N LYS A 210 -16.03 4.67 17.78
CA LYS A 210 -16.05 5.95 18.51
C LYS A 210 -14.66 6.46 18.89
N ALA A 211 -13.67 5.59 19.03
CA ALA A 211 -12.30 5.98 19.33
C ALA A 211 -11.69 6.81 18.18
N LEU A 212 -12.16 6.62 16.94
CA LEU A 212 -11.77 7.40 15.77
C LEU A 212 -12.46 8.77 15.70
N GLY A 213 -13.44 9.02 16.55
CA GLY A 213 -14.12 10.30 16.67
C GLY A 213 -14.94 10.68 15.43
N SER A 214 -15.35 11.97 15.40
CA SER A 214 -16.07 12.59 14.26
C SER A 214 -15.12 13.47 13.44
N ALA A 215 -13.92 13.00 13.14
CA ALA A 215 -12.93 13.74 12.38
C ALA A 215 -13.39 13.99 10.94
N ALA A 216 -12.93 15.08 10.32
CA ALA A 216 -13.31 15.47 8.97
C ALA A 216 -12.75 14.53 7.90
N SER A 217 -11.68 13.79 8.23
CA SER A 217 -11.08 12.79 7.33
C SER A 217 -10.60 11.56 8.09
N MET A 218 -10.45 10.44 7.38
CA MET A 218 -9.85 9.22 7.94
C MET A 218 -8.41 9.42 8.43
N PHE A 219 -7.67 10.35 7.85
CA PHE A 219 -6.30 10.69 8.25
C PHE A 219 -6.27 11.42 9.61
N GLU A 220 -7.19 12.38 9.80
CA GLU A 220 -7.35 13.08 11.08
C GLU A 220 -7.89 12.16 12.16
N ALA A 221 -8.74 11.18 11.81
CA ALA A 221 -9.23 10.17 12.73
C ALA A 221 -8.11 9.25 13.23
N ALA A 222 -7.20 8.86 12.35
CA ALA A 222 -6.09 7.96 12.66
C ALA A 222 -5.01 8.60 13.55
N ALA A 223 -4.68 9.87 13.32
CA ALA A 223 -3.52 10.52 13.90
C ALA A 223 -3.43 10.46 15.44
N PRO A 224 -4.51 10.74 16.24
CA PRO A 224 -4.44 10.68 17.69
C PRO A 224 -4.17 9.27 18.24
N LEU A 225 -4.82 8.25 17.67
CA LEU A 225 -4.61 6.86 18.09
C LEU A 225 -3.23 6.35 17.69
N TRP A 226 -2.76 6.76 16.52
CA TRP A 226 -1.41 6.44 16.08
C TRP A 226 -0.37 6.98 17.05
N ALA A 227 -0.51 8.25 17.43
CA ALA A 227 0.34 8.89 18.42
C ALA A 227 0.32 8.14 19.78
N GLN A 228 -0.88 7.83 20.27
CA GLN A 228 -1.06 7.15 21.56
C GLN A 228 -0.34 5.79 21.61
N ALA A 229 -0.37 4.99 20.54
CA ALA A 229 0.29 3.71 20.54
C ALA A 229 1.81 3.82 20.31
N LEU A 230 2.29 4.88 19.65
CA LEU A 230 3.73 5.17 19.57
C LEU A 230 4.34 5.35 20.96
N ASP A 231 3.65 6.10 21.85
CA ASP A 231 4.11 6.32 23.22
C ASP A 231 4.16 5.02 24.06
N SER A 232 3.33 4.03 23.70
CA SER A 232 3.28 2.74 24.38
C SER A 232 4.16 1.65 23.75
N ASP A 233 4.71 1.90 22.57
CA ASP A 233 5.60 0.99 21.83
C ASP A 233 7.09 1.17 22.23
N GLU A 234 7.38 2.14 23.09
CA GLU A 234 8.67 2.43 23.68
C GLU A 234 8.83 1.82 25.07
#